data_2626b54675ccbe97065d72e13eff7859
#
_entry.id   2626b54675ccbe97065d72e13eff7859
#
_cell.length_a   1.000
_cell.length_b   1.000
_cell.length_c   1.000
_cell.angle_alpha   90.00
_cell.angle_beta   90.00
_cell.angle_gamma   90.00
#
_symmetry.space_group_name_H-M   'P 1'
#
loop_
_entity.id
_entity.type
_entity.pdbx_description
1 polymer ?
#
loop_
_entity_poly.entity_id
_entity_poly.type
_entity_poly.pdbx_seq_one_letter_code
_entity_poly.pdbx_strand_id
1 'polypeptide(L)'
;MKPSLADPRAFLQHLFGVAVRRAQPLHTLGPFLPPPPKGRTVVVGAGKAGGAMAQALEALWPADAPLEGLVVTRYHHIPPRPAGLPQRIELVEAAHPVPDAAGLAAAERMLRMVQGLTADDLVLCLISGGGSSLLTLPAEGLTLEDKQRINRALLESGAHIGEMNCVRKHLSRIKGGRLAAACAPARVVTLAISDVPGDDPSVIASGPTVPDASSCADALDILARYRIDIPAGVRARLETGALETPKPGDPAFDGQTVQLIATPRQSLEAAAEAARAAGLPAYILSDEIEGESREVGKVHAALARAVARHGQPFAKPCVILSGGETTVTVRPRAEGAAKGRGGRAGEFCLGLAQALQGEAGVWALAADTDGIDGVEDNAGAFVVPDTLARGVAAGCKIADCLQRNDAYGYFDAVGDLLVTGPTNTNVNDFRAIVIY
;
A
#
# COMPACT_ATOMS: atom_id res chain seq x y z
N MET A 1 5.36 9.46 26.81
CA MET A 1 5.31 8.57 27.98
C MET A 1 5.56 7.15 27.45
N LYS A 2 6.50 6.39 28.02
CA LYS A 2 6.68 4.98 27.61
C LYS A 2 5.45 4.20 28.07
N PRO A 3 4.76 3.44 27.21
CA PRO A 3 3.61 2.64 27.62
C PRO A 3 4.08 1.58 28.64
N SER A 4 3.28 1.39 29.65
CA SER A 4 3.56 0.36 30.66
C SER A 4 3.29 -1.02 30.07
N LEU A 5 4.18 -1.96 30.29
CA LEU A 5 3.94 -3.39 29.99
C LEU A 5 2.75 -3.97 30.80
N ALA A 6 2.24 -3.21 31.77
CA ALA A 6 1.03 -3.56 32.51
C ALA A 6 -0.28 -3.40 31.69
N ASP A 7 -0.23 -2.68 30.56
CA ASP A 7 -1.33 -2.57 29.61
C ASP A 7 -0.88 -3.04 28.21
N PRO A 8 -1.06 -4.35 27.92
CA PRO A 8 -0.63 -4.92 26.64
C PRO A 8 -1.37 -4.32 25.42
N ARG A 9 -2.62 -3.89 25.60
CA ARG A 9 -3.39 -3.25 24.52
C ARG A 9 -2.79 -1.88 24.15
N ALA A 10 -2.54 -1.02 25.14
CA ALA A 10 -1.88 0.27 24.92
C ALA A 10 -0.46 0.07 24.36
N PHE A 11 0.25 -0.98 24.78
CA PHE A 11 1.58 -1.30 24.25
C PHE A 11 1.53 -1.68 22.76
N LEU A 12 0.60 -2.57 22.36
CA LEU A 12 0.39 -2.93 20.95
C LEU A 12 0.03 -1.73 20.09
N GLN A 13 -0.88 -0.87 20.58
CA GLN A 13 -1.23 0.38 19.90
C GLN A 13 -0.02 1.32 19.76
N HIS A 14 0.85 1.39 20.77
CA HIS A 14 2.09 2.15 20.70
C HIS A 14 3.03 1.62 19.62
N LEU A 15 3.22 0.30 19.51
CA LEU A 15 4.05 -0.31 18.47
C LEU A 15 3.53 0.00 17.07
N PHE A 16 2.21 -0.11 16.87
CA PHE A 16 1.57 0.32 15.61
C PHE A 16 1.84 1.80 15.32
N GLY A 17 1.64 2.67 16.31
CA GLY A 17 1.91 4.10 16.17
C GLY A 17 3.39 4.41 15.85
N VAL A 18 4.34 3.61 16.34
CA VAL A 18 5.77 3.72 15.99
C VAL A 18 5.99 3.32 14.54
N ALA A 19 5.41 2.17 14.11
CA ALA A 19 5.50 1.70 12.72
C ALA A 19 4.96 2.73 11.73
N VAL A 20 3.77 3.27 12.00
CA VAL A 20 3.16 4.33 11.16
C VAL A 20 4.02 5.59 11.13
N ARG A 21 4.52 6.07 12.28
CA ARG A 21 5.39 7.27 12.32
C ARG A 21 6.67 7.09 11.53
N ARG A 22 7.27 5.87 11.52
CA ARG A 22 8.46 5.57 10.73
C ARG A 22 8.22 5.73 9.23
N ALA A 23 6.99 5.56 8.77
CA ALA A 23 6.60 5.68 7.37
C ALA A 23 6.01 7.06 7.01
N GLN A 24 5.94 8.01 7.95
CA GLN A 24 5.41 9.35 7.67
C GLN A 24 6.34 10.15 6.76
N PRO A 25 5.84 10.69 5.62
CA PRO A 25 6.67 11.40 4.65
C PRO A 25 7.47 12.57 5.26
N LEU A 26 6.88 13.32 6.20
CA LEU A 26 7.56 14.46 6.84
C LEU A 26 8.84 14.04 7.57
N HIS A 27 8.91 12.81 8.06
CA HIS A 27 10.06 12.30 8.81
C HIS A 27 11.07 11.56 7.93
N THR A 28 10.64 11.08 6.75
CA THR A 28 11.44 10.19 5.92
C THR A 28 11.99 10.84 4.65
N LEU A 29 11.32 11.87 4.13
CA LEU A 29 11.60 12.42 2.82
C LEU A 29 12.87 13.28 2.78
N GLY A 30 13.15 14.04 3.85
CA GLY A 30 14.24 15.03 3.89
C GLY A 30 15.61 14.52 3.44
N PRO A 31 16.12 13.38 3.95
CA PRO A 31 17.44 12.85 3.58
C PRO A 31 17.62 12.51 2.10
N PHE A 32 16.53 12.34 1.35
CA PHE A 32 16.53 11.93 -0.05
C PHE A 32 16.29 13.09 -1.02
N LEU A 33 16.05 14.30 -0.50
CA LEU A 33 15.84 15.47 -1.36
C LEU A 33 17.16 15.91 -2.01
N PRO A 34 17.20 16.04 -3.34
CA PRO A 34 18.34 16.63 -4.01
C PRO A 34 18.36 18.16 -3.78
N PRO A 35 19.49 18.82 -4.01
CA PRO A 35 19.52 20.29 -4.02
C PRO A 35 18.65 20.82 -5.19
N PRO A 36 18.07 22.03 -5.03
CA PRO A 36 17.36 22.70 -6.10
C PRO A 36 18.18 22.80 -7.39
N PRO A 37 17.57 22.60 -8.55
CA PRO A 37 18.25 22.71 -9.84
C PRO A 37 18.47 24.19 -10.21
N LYS A 38 19.19 24.44 -11.32
CA LYS A 38 19.29 25.77 -11.92
C LYS A 38 18.00 26.21 -12.61
N GLY A 39 17.26 25.25 -13.14
CA GLY A 39 16.00 25.44 -13.82
C GLY A 39 14.78 25.26 -12.93
N ARG A 40 13.73 24.67 -13.49
CA ARG A 40 12.46 24.41 -12.81
C ARG A 40 12.52 23.15 -11.94
N THR A 41 11.74 23.14 -10.87
CA THR A 41 11.43 21.90 -10.14
C THR A 41 9.97 21.55 -10.35
N VAL A 42 9.72 20.46 -11.05
CA VAL A 42 8.37 19.96 -11.34
C VAL A 42 8.09 18.73 -10.48
N VAL A 43 6.97 18.74 -9.79
CA VAL A 43 6.54 17.60 -8.95
C VAL A 43 5.38 16.88 -9.63
N VAL A 44 5.51 15.59 -9.80
CA VAL A 44 4.44 14.70 -10.28
C VAL A 44 4.32 13.49 -9.36
N GLY A 45 3.17 12.85 -9.30
CA GLY A 45 3.08 11.66 -8.46
C GLY A 45 1.67 11.16 -8.24
N ALA A 46 1.58 9.97 -7.67
CA ALA A 46 0.30 9.37 -7.31
C ALA A 46 0.44 8.32 -6.21
N GLY A 47 -0.58 8.20 -5.39
CA GLY A 47 -0.70 7.16 -4.37
C GLY A 47 -1.51 7.61 -3.16
N LYS A 48 -1.86 6.65 -2.28
CA LYS A 48 -2.63 6.92 -1.06
C LYS A 48 -1.94 7.93 -0.13
N ALA A 49 -0.60 7.89 -0.05
CA ALA A 49 0.21 8.85 0.71
C ALA A 49 0.55 10.12 -0.08
N GLY A 50 0.08 10.26 -1.33
CA GLY A 50 0.46 11.35 -2.24
C GLY A 50 0.23 12.74 -1.66
N GLY A 51 -0.92 12.96 -0.98
CA GLY A 51 -1.22 14.23 -0.32
C GLY A 51 -0.23 14.58 0.79
N ALA A 52 0.11 13.61 1.65
CA ALA A 52 1.09 13.82 2.73
C ALA A 52 2.52 13.99 2.19
N MET A 53 2.90 13.25 1.14
CA MET A 53 4.21 13.39 0.49
C MET A 53 4.37 14.77 -0.12
N ALA A 54 3.34 15.29 -0.81
CA ALA A 54 3.36 16.62 -1.39
C ALA A 54 3.47 17.70 -0.31
N GLN A 55 2.68 17.64 0.76
CA GLN A 55 2.76 18.60 1.87
C GLN A 55 4.10 18.51 2.61
N ALA A 56 4.65 17.31 2.79
CA ALA A 56 5.98 17.13 3.38
C ALA A 56 7.08 17.73 2.49
N LEU A 57 6.97 17.55 1.17
CA LEU A 57 7.91 18.17 0.22
C LEU A 57 7.82 19.69 0.29
N GLU A 58 6.61 20.27 0.28
CA GLU A 58 6.41 21.72 0.40
C GLU A 58 7.00 22.31 1.71
N ALA A 59 6.94 21.52 2.79
CA ALA A 59 7.49 21.91 4.09
C ALA A 59 9.03 21.86 4.15
N LEU A 60 9.63 20.92 3.42
CA LEU A 60 11.07 20.65 3.45
C LEU A 60 11.85 21.33 2.32
N TRP A 61 11.17 21.69 1.21
CA TRP A 61 11.81 22.35 0.07
C TRP A 61 12.12 23.81 0.38
N PRO A 62 13.30 24.34 -0.01
CA PRO A 62 13.65 25.73 0.26
C PRO A 62 12.56 26.71 -0.21
N ALA A 63 12.24 27.68 0.63
CA ALA A 63 11.13 28.61 0.38
C ALA A 63 11.38 29.53 -0.84
N ASP A 64 12.64 29.83 -1.12
CA ASP A 64 13.11 30.66 -2.22
C ASP A 64 13.33 29.88 -3.53
N ALA A 65 13.35 28.55 -3.47
CA ALA A 65 13.51 27.71 -4.66
C ALA A 65 12.16 27.45 -5.36
N PRO A 66 12.08 27.59 -6.71
CA PRO A 66 10.88 27.30 -7.46
C PRO A 66 10.41 25.86 -7.23
N LEU A 67 9.10 25.69 -7.08
CA LEU A 67 8.44 24.38 -6.94
C LEU A 67 7.02 24.51 -7.49
N GLU A 68 6.66 23.67 -8.44
CA GLU A 68 5.32 23.55 -8.96
C GLU A 68 5.01 22.08 -9.23
N GLY A 69 3.75 21.66 -9.21
CA GLY A 69 3.45 20.28 -9.49
C GLY A 69 1.99 19.89 -9.32
N LEU A 70 1.73 18.61 -9.60
CA LEU A 70 0.45 17.96 -9.46
C LEU A 70 0.64 16.53 -8.92
N VAL A 71 -0.06 16.20 -7.84
CA VAL A 71 -0.04 14.85 -7.24
C VAL A 71 -1.47 14.36 -7.09
N VAL A 72 -1.72 13.10 -7.48
CA VAL A 72 -3.02 12.44 -7.34
C VAL A 72 -3.05 11.58 -6.08
N THR A 73 -4.11 11.72 -5.30
CA THR A 73 -4.37 10.86 -4.15
C THR A 73 -5.79 10.30 -4.19
N ARG A 74 -6.10 9.35 -3.32
CA ARG A 74 -7.44 8.78 -3.18
C ARG A 74 -8.39 9.82 -2.60
N TYR A 75 -9.68 9.76 -2.93
CA TYR A 75 -10.73 10.56 -2.30
C TYR A 75 -10.66 10.48 -0.77
N HIS A 76 -10.79 11.65 -0.13
CA HIS A 76 -10.72 11.82 1.34
C HIS A 76 -9.36 11.49 1.96
N HIS A 77 -8.27 11.55 1.15
CA HIS A 77 -6.89 11.29 1.61
C HIS A 77 -5.97 12.51 1.48
N ILE A 78 -6.52 13.70 1.30
CA ILE A 78 -5.74 14.93 1.45
C ILE A 78 -5.71 15.31 2.94
N PRO A 79 -4.53 15.26 3.60
CA PRO A 79 -4.44 15.64 5.00
C PRO A 79 -4.74 17.14 5.17
N PRO A 80 -5.24 17.55 6.36
CA PRO A 80 -5.39 18.97 6.67
C PRO A 80 -4.06 19.70 6.44
N ARG A 81 -4.12 20.85 5.75
CA ARG A 81 -2.92 21.64 5.48
C ARG A 81 -2.48 22.38 6.73
N PRO A 82 -1.21 22.23 7.15
CA PRO A 82 -0.67 23.01 8.27
C PRO A 82 -0.77 24.51 8.02
N ALA A 83 -1.10 25.27 9.06
CA ALA A 83 -1.17 26.73 8.97
C ALA A 83 0.19 27.33 8.52
N GLY A 84 0.14 28.23 7.53
CA GLY A 84 1.33 28.88 6.98
C GLY A 84 2.11 28.05 5.95
N LEU A 85 1.75 26.81 5.68
CA LEU A 85 2.37 26.02 4.61
C LEU A 85 1.87 26.53 3.24
N PRO A 86 2.77 27.06 2.36
CA PRO A 86 2.36 27.53 1.04
C PRO A 86 1.89 26.36 0.16
N GLN A 87 0.89 26.62 -0.67
CA GLN A 87 0.44 25.62 -1.65
C GLN A 87 1.16 25.85 -2.97
N ARG A 88 2.14 25.02 -3.27
CA ARG A 88 2.94 25.02 -4.50
C ARG A 88 2.63 23.82 -5.40
N ILE A 89 2.08 22.76 -4.81
CA ILE A 89 1.71 21.50 -5.47
C ILE A 89 0.19 21.37 -5.44
N GLU A 90 -0.41 21.19 -6.59
CA GLU A 90 -1.83 20.89 -6.69
C GLU A 90 -2.09 19.44 -6.26
N LEU A 91 -3.11 19.22 -5.43
CA LEU A 91 -3.56 17.90 -5.03
C LEU A 91 -4.89 17.60 -5.71
N VAL A 92 -4.94 16.52 -6.46
CA VAL A 92 -6.15 16.02 -7.14
C VAL A 92 -6.58 14.71 -6.47
N GLU A 93 -7.87 14.62 -6.16
CA GLU A 93 -8.45 13.38 -5.67
C GLU A 93 -9.04 12.55 -6.81
N ALA A 94 -8.86 11.22 -6.76
CA ALA A 94 -9.37 10.28 -7.74
C ALA A 94 -9.80 8.95 -7.08
N ALA A 95 -10.53 8.12 -7.83
CA ALA A 95 -11.04 6.85 -7.34
C ALA A 95 -9.95 5.77 -7.25
N HIS A 96 -10.05 4.96 -6.20
CA HIS A 96 -9.25 3.77 -5.95
C HIS A 96 -10.14 2.69 -5.30
N PRO A 97 -10.08 1.41 -5.67
CA PRO A 97 -9.13 0.77 -6.60
C PRO A 97 -9.51 0.82 -8.09
N VAL A 98 -10.72 1.26 -8.43
CA VAL A 98 -11.16 1.37 -9.82
C VAL A 98 -10.89 2.79 -10.30
N PRO A 99 -10.07 3.00 -11.38
CA PRO A 99 -9.73 4.32 -11.86
C PRO A 99 -10.95 5.06 -12.43
N ASP A 100 -10.95 6.40 -12.33
CA ASP A 100 -11.99 7.28 -12.82
C ASP A 100 -11.47 8.38 -13.78
N ALA A 101 -12.37 9.24 -14.23
CA ALA A 101 -12.06 10.35 -15.13
C ALA A 101 -11.15 11.42 -14.49
N ALA A 102 -11.21 11.58 -13.15
CA ALA A 102 -10.35 12.54 -12.46
C ALA A 102 -8.89 12.11 -12.50
N GLY A 103 -8.61 10.80 -12.24
CA GLY A 103 -7.27 10.23 -12.37
C GLY A 103 -6.74 10.29 -13.81
N LEU A 104 -7.61 10.02 -14.81
CA LEU A 104 -7.27 10.15 -16.24
C LEU A 104 -6.84 11.58 -16.59
N ALA A 105 -7.66 12.56 -16.26
CA ALA A 105 -7.39 13.97 -16.55
C ALA A 105 -6.11 14.48 -15.86
N ALA A 106 -5.87 14.05 -14.61
CA ALA A 106 -4.66 14.38 -13.87
C ALA A 106 -3.40 13.78 -14.51
N ALA A 107 -3.45 12.51 -14.95
CA ALA A 107 -2.33 11.84 -15.62
C ALA A 107 -1.98 12.50 -16.96
N GLU A 108 -2.98 12.94 -17.72
CA GLU A 108 -2.76 13.74 -18.95
C GLU A 108 -2.10 15.09 -18.67
N ARG A 109 -2.51 15.75 -17.59
CA ARG A 109 -1.91 17.03 -17.17
C ARG A 109 -0.46 16.83 -16.74
N MET A 110 -0.16 15.76 -15.99
CA MET A 110 1.22 15.42 -15.59
C MET A 110 2.14 15.25 -16.81
N LEU A 111 1.71 14.49 -17.84
CA LEU A 111 2.51 14.35 -19.05
C LEU A 111 2.74 15.68 -19.78
N ARG A 112 1.74 16.58 -19.79
CA ARG A 112 1.93 17.93 -20.36
C ARG A 112 2.91 18.78 -19.55
N MET A 113 2.87 18.69 -18.22
CA MET A 113 3.75 19.47 -17.33
C MET A 113 5.24 19.12 -17.50
N VAL A 114 5.54 17.87 -17.85
CA VAL A 114 6.93 17.40 -18.04
C VAL A 114 7.42 17.52 -19.47
N GLN A 115 6.62 18.09 -20.39
CA GLN A 115 7.06 18.35 -21.77
C GLN A 115 7.94 19.60 -21.84
N GLY A 116 8.96 19.55 -22.69
CA GLY A 116 9.86 20.68 -22.95
C GLY A 116 10.78 21.05 -21.80
N LEU A 117 11.00 20.12 -20.86
CA LEU A 117 12.02 20.24 -19.83
C LEU A 117 13.43 20.18 -20.42
N THR A 118 14.40 20.75 -19.72
CA THR A 118 15.81 20.80 -20.08
C THR A 118 16.66 20.02 -19.09
N ALA A 119 17.94 19.84 -19.38
CA ALA A 119 18.89 19.18 -18.48
C ALA A 119 19.16 19.98 -17.17
N ASP A 120 18.81 21.27 -17.14
CA ASP A 120 18.88 22.10 -15.94
C ASP A 120 17.65 21.97 -15.02
N ASP A 121 16.62 21.25 -15.47
CA ASP A 121 15.37 21.04 -14.72
C ASP A 121 15.41 19.75 -13.88
N LEU A 122 14.58 19.70 -12.86
CA LEU A 122 14.42 18.56 -11.97
C LEU A 122 12.95 18.13 -11.92
N VAL A 123 12.72 16.83 -12.03
CA VAL A 123 11.41 16.23 -11.73
C VAL A 123 11.51 15.43 -10.44
N LEU A 124 10.68 15.76 -9.46
CA LEU A 124 10.48 14.97 -8.25
C LEU A 124 9.20 14.13 -8.42
N CYS A 125 9.36 12.81 -8.49
CA CYS A 125 8.23 11.90 -8.65
C CYS A 125 7.88 11.26 -7.30
N LEU A 126 6.68 11.58 -6.77
CA LEU A 126 6.19 11.11 -5.48
C LEU A 126 5.25 9.93 -5.68
N ILE A 127 5.68 8.73 -5.31
CA ILE A 127 4.95 7.48 -5.56
C ILE A 127 4.65 6.76 -4.25
N SER A 128 3.44 6.23 -4.12
CA SER A 128 3.07 5.35 -3.00
C SER A 128 2.00 4.33 -3.43
N GLY A 129 1.62 3.46 -2.53
CA GLY A 129 0.61 2.43 -2.73
C GLY A 129 -0.69 2.97 -3.33
N GLY A 130 -1.34 2.14 -4.14
CA GLY A 130 -2.54 2.53 -4.88
C GLY A 130 -2.28 3.37 -6.14
N GLY A 131 -1.04 3.84 -6.37
CA GLY A 131 -0.66 4.65 -7.53
C GLY A 131 -0.98 4.01 -8.88
N SER A 132 -1.07 2.69 -8.96
CA SER A 132 -1.40 2.00 -10.22
C SER A 132 -2.79 2.32 -10.75
N SER A 133 -3.79 2.52 -9.90
CA SER A 133 -5.14 2.96 -10.32
C SER A 133 -5.27 4.47 -10.39
N LEU A 134 -4.65 5.21 -9.47
CA LEU A 134 -4.70 6.67 -9.43
C LEU A 134 -3.97 7.30 -10.61
N LEU A 135 -2.84 6.74 -11.04
CA LEU A 135 -2.08 7.16 -12.21
C LEU A 135 -2.52 6.37 -13.45
N THR A 136 -3.71 6.70 -13.98
CA THR A 136 -4.28 5.96 -15.10
C THR A 136 -4.26 6.80 -16.38
N LEU A 137 -3.63 6.26 -17.43
CA LEU A 137 -3.64 6.83 -18.78
C LEU A 137 -3.57 5.68 -19.77
N PRO A 138 -4.71 5.29 -20.39
CA PRO A 138 -4.76 4.18 -21.33
C PRO A 138 -3.87 4.42 -22.56
N ALA A 139 -3.36 3.34 -23.15
CA ALA A 139 -2.70 3.39 -24.45
C ALA A 139 -3.67 3.90 -25.52
N GLU A 140 -3.14 4.50 -26.59
CA GLU A 140 -3.97 4.96 -27.71
C GLU A 140 -4.82 3.82 -28.28
N GLY A 141 -6.09 4.08 -28.49
CA GLY A 141 -7.08 3.11 -28.94
C GLY A 141 -7.79 2.38 -27.80
N LEU A 142 -7.43 2.64 -26.53
CA LEU A 142 -8.16 2.17 -25.36
C LEU A 142 -8.93 3.31 -24.71
N THR A 143 -10.17 3.05 -24.34
CA THR A 143 -10.95 3.90 -23.46
C THR A 143 -10.66 3.61 -21.98
N LEU A 144 -11.17 4.47 -21.08
CA LEU A 144 -11.10 4.21 -19.64
C LEU A 144 -11.89 2.93 -19.26
N GLU A 145 -13.04 2.73 -19.90
CA GLU A 145 -13.91 1.56 -19.72
C GLU A 145 -13.19 0.27 -20.15
N ASP A 146 -12.48 0.27 -21.29
CA ASP A 146 -11.66 -0.85 -21.71
C ASP A 146 -10.60 -1.18 -20.67
N LYS A 147 -9.92 -0.16 -20.15
CA LYS A 147 -8.91 -0.32 -19.12
C LYS A 147 -9.49 -0.92 -17.84
N GLN A 148 -10.65 -0.46 -17.40
CA GLN A 148 -11.36 -0.99 -16.23
C GLN A 148 -11.76 -2.46 -16.46
N ARG A 149 -12.31 -2.77 -17.63
CA ARG A 149 -12.70 -4.14 -18.03
C ARG A 149 -11.50 -5.10 -18.05
N ILE A 150 -10.39 -4.68 -18.67
CA ILE A 150 -9.16 -5.50 -18.75
C ILE A 150 -8.57 -5.71 -17.35
N ASN A 151 -8.51 -4.65 -16.51
CA ASN A 151 -8.02 -4.78 -15.15
C ASN A 151 -8.87 -5.75 -14.31
N ARG A 152 -10.20 -5.71 -14.45
CA ARG A 152 -11.10 -6.64 -13.78
C ARG A 152 -10.85 -8.07 -14.25
N ALA A 153 -10.76 -8.29 -15.55
CA ALA A 153 -10.48 -9.61 -16.12
C ALA A 153 -9.13 -10.18 -15.63
N LEU A 154 -8.09 -9.35 -15.52
CA LEU A 154 -6.79 -9.73 -14.96
C LEU A 154 -6.91 -10.17 -13.49
N LEU A 155 -7.65 -9.41 -12.67
CA LEU A 155 -7.87 -9.75 -11.26
C LEU A 155 -8.66 -11.05 -11.08
N GLU A 156 -9.67 -11.27 -11.91
CA GLU A 156 -10.53 -12.46 -11.87
C GLU A 156 -9.86 -13.71 -12.46
N SER A 157 -8.83 -13.54 -13.29
CA SER A 157 -8.14 -14.64 -13.98
C SER A 157 -7.21 -15.46 -13.08
N GLY A 158 -6.83 -14.93 -11.91
CA GLY A 158 -5.79 -15.50 -11.07
C GLY A 158 -4.36 -15.28 -11.61
N ALA A 159 -4.18 -14.34 -12.55
CA ALA A 159 -2.87 -13.96 -13.05
C ALA A 159 -1.97 -13.46 -11.90
N HIS A 160 -0.70 -13.82 -11.93
CA HIS A 160 0.29 -13.35 -10.97
C HIS A 160 0.49 -11.84 -11.11
N ILE A 161 0.83 -11.14 -10.01
CA ILE A 161 0.99 -9.68 -10.01
C ILE A 161 1.98 -9.17 -11.06
N GLY A 162 3.08 -9.90 -11.30
CA GLY A 162 4.04 -9.61 -12.36
C GLY A 162 3.42 -9.66 -13.76
N GLU A 163 2.58 -10.67 -14.05
CA GLU A 163 1.86 -10.79 -15.32
C GLU A 163 0.82 -9.66 -15.47
N MET A 164 0.08 -9.37 -14.41
CA MET A 164 -0.86 -8.23 -14.44
C MET A 164 -0.13 -6.91 -14.73
N ASN A 165 1.02 -6.68 -14.10
CA ASN A 165 1.81 -5.46 -14.32
C ASN A 165 2.42 -5.41 -15.72
N CYS A 166 2.87 -6.52 -16.30
CA CYS A 166 3.30 -6.58 -17.69
C CYS A 166 2.22 -6.03 -18.63
N VAL A 167 1.00 -6.56 -18.56
CA VAL A 167 -0.14 -6.07 -19.37
C VAL A 167 -0.47 -4.61 -19.05
N ARG A 168 -0.52 -4.22 -17.77
CA ARG A 168 -0.84 -2.85 -17.35
C ARG A 168 0.15 -1.81 -17.87
N LYS A 169 1.44 -2.14 -17.92
CA LYS A 169 2.51 -1.27 -18.42
C LYS A 169 2.38 -1.05 -19.92
N HIS A 170 2.22 -2.13 -20.70
CA HIS A 170 2.09 -2.03 -22.16
C HIS A 170 0.79 -1.34 -22.61
N LEU A 171 -0.29 -1.51 -21.85
CA LEU A 171 -1.57 -0.83 -22.12
C LEU A 171 -1.68 0.54 -21.44
N SER A 172 -0.55 1.24 -21.25
CA SER A 172 -0.50 2.56 -20.60
C SER A 172 0.44 3.50 -21.32
N ARG A 173 0.13 4.80 -21.28
CA ARG A 173 0.99 5.89 -21.79
C ARG A 173 1.88 6.51 -20.72
N ILE A 174 1.78 6.05 -19.45
CA ILE A 174 2.47 6.67 -18.32
C ILE A 174 3.24 5.69 -17.43
N LYS A 175 2.91 4.38 -17.49
CA LYS A 175 3.54 3.32 -16.68
C LYS A 175 4.77 2.72 -17.40
N GLY A 176 5.49 1.81 -16.70
CA GLY A 176 6.61 1.09 -17.27
C GLY A 176 7.70 2.00 -17.81
N GLY A 177 8.12 3.00 -17.02
CA GLY A 177 9.18 3.94 -17.36
C GLY A 177 8.75 5.12 -18.25
N ARG A 178 7.54 5.11 -18.81
CA ARG A 178 7.12 6.12 -19.78
C ARG A 178 7.06 7.53 -19.21
N LEU A 179 6.68 7.68 -17.93
CA LEU A 179 6.68 9.00 -17.28
C LEU A 179 8.10 9.57 -17.21
N ALA A 180 9.07 8.76 -16.78
CA ALA A 180 10.46 9.22 -16.71
C ALA A 180 11.04 9.50 -18.09
N ALA A 181 10.77 8.66 -19.09
CA ALA A 181 11.20 8.91 -20.46
C ALA A 181 10.61 10.22 -21.03
N ALA A 182 9.36 10.55 -20.66
CA ALA A 182 8.74 11.83 -21.07
C ALA A 182 9.37 13.06 -20.39
N CYS A 183 10.08 12.88 -19.28
CA CYS A 183 10.80 13.97 -18.59
C CYS A 183 12.16 14.28 -19.22
N ALA A 184 12.72 13.39 -20.04
CA ALA A 184 14.04 13.59 -20.61
C ALA A 184 14.11 14.89 -21.44
N PRO A 185 15.24 15.66 -21.34
CA PRO A 185 16.51 15.34 -20.67
C PRO A 185 16.59 15.79 -19.20
N ALA A 186 15.49 16.19 -18.55
CA ALA A 186 15.51 16.58 -17.13
C ALA A 186 15.88 15.40 -16.24
N ARG A 187 16.56 15.69 -15.13
CA ARG A 187 16.83 14.70 -14.08
C ARG A 187 15.54 14.31 -13.35
N VAL A 188 15.29 13.01 -13.19
CA VAL A 188 14.16 12.50 -12.39
C VAL A 188 14.67 11.87 -11.10
N VAL A 189 14.10 12.29 -9.98
CA VAL A 189 14.30 11.68 -8.66
C VAL A 189 12.95 11.16 -8.18
N THR A 190 12.81 9.85 -8.11
CA THR A 190 11.60 9.20 -7.60
C THR A 190 11.77 8.91 -6.13
N LEU A 191 10.82 9.36 -5.33
CA LEU A 191 10.72 9.12 -3.90
C LEU A 191 9.49 8.24 -3.69
N ALA A 192 9.68 6.99 -3.25
CA ALA A 192 8.62 6.02 -3.16
C ALA A 192 8.42 5.50 -1.73
N ILE A 193 7.16 5.33 -1.34
CA ILE A 193 6.74 4.53 -0.18
C ILE A 193 6.25 3.20 -0.74
N SER A 194 6.90 2.11 -0.33
CA SER A 194 6.56 0.78 -0.80
C SER A 194 5.42 0.18 0.01
N ASP A 195 4.47 -0.43 -0.71
CA ASP A 195 3.42 -1.29 -0.19
C ASP A 195 3.39 -2.65 -0.90
N VAL A 196 4.48 -3.01 -1.57
CA VAL A 196 4.57 -4.28 -2.30
C VAL A 196 5.59 -5.21 -1.66
N PRO A 197 5.32 -6.53 -1.60
CA PRO A 197 6.30 -7.52 -1.16
C PRO A 197 7.58 -7.45 -2.01
N GLY A 198 8.74 -7.48 -1.34
CA GLY A 198 10.05 -7.42 -2.01
C GLY A 198 10.49 -6.02 -2.46
N ASP A 199 9.69 -5.00 -2.23
CA ASP A 199 10.05 -3.58 -2.44
C ASP A 199 10.53 -3.24 -3.86
N ASP A 200 10.11 -3.99 -4.90
CA ASP A 200 10.51 -3.77 -6.28
C ASP A 200 9.89 -2.48 -6.85
N PRO A 201 10.69 -1.44 -7.17
CA PRO A 201 10.17 -0.19 -7.71
C PRO A 201 9.44 -0.34 -9.06
N SER A 202 9.70 -1.42 -9.81
CA SER A 202 9.03 -1.70 -11.08
C SER A 202 7.57 -2.16 -10.87
N VAL A 203 7.23 -2.60 -9.66
CA VAL A 203 5.90 -3.06 -9.26
C VAL A 203 5.10 -1.92 -8.64
N ILE A 204 5.73 -1.07 -7.81
CA ILE A 204 5.09 0.07 -7.15
C ILE A 204 4.47 0.99 -8.20
N ALA A 205 3.16 1.22 -8.13
CA ALA A 205 2.37 1.98 -9.11
C ALA A 205 2.53 1.52 -10.57
N SER A 206 3.01 0.27 -10.81
CA SER A 206 3.42 -0.29 -12.11
C SER A 206 4.60 0.47 -12.74
N GLY A 207 5.55 0.95 -11.93
CA GLY A 207 6.83 1.48 -12.34
C GLY A 207 6.78 2.66 -13.32
N PRO A 208 6.13 3.79 -13.02
CA PRO A 208 6.02 4.90 -14.00
C PRO A 208 7.37 5.51 -14.36
N THR A 209 8.36 5.39 -13.48
CA THR A 209 9.71 5.95 -13.64
C THR A 209 10.82 4.90 -13.69
N VAL A 210 10.44 3.62 -13.81
CA VAL A 210 11.39 2.51 -13.86
C VAL A 210 11.29 1.83 -15.23
N PRO A 211 12.42 1.59 -15.94
CA PRO A 211 12.40 0.89 -17.21
C PRO A 211 11.82 -0.53 -17.04
N ASP A 212 11.17 -1.03 -18.08
CA ASP A 212 10.43 -2.29 -18.03
C ASP A 212 11.13 -3.38 -18.86
N ALA A 213 11.53 -4.46 -18.21
CA ALA A 213 12.18 -5.57 -18.87
C ALA A 213 11.22 -6.45 -19.68
N SER A 214 9.89 -6.41 -19.39
CA SER A 214 8.90 -7.19 -20.14
C SER A 214 8.63 -6.60 -21.52
N SER A 215 8.09 -7.41 -22.44
CA SER A 215 7.88 -7.05 -23.84
C SER A 215 6.40 -7.06 -24.25
N CYS A 216 6.09 -6.45 -25.41
CA CYS A 216 4.78 -6.57 -26.04
C CYS A 216 4.40 -8.04 -26.30
N ALA A 217 5.36 -8.90 -26.62
CA ALA A 217 5.13 -10.32 -26.81
C ALA A 217 4.69 -11.00 -25.51
N ASP A 218 5.35 -10.70 -24.38
CA ASP A 218 4.94 -11.20 -23.07
C ASP A 218 3.52 -10.77 -22.72
N ALA A 219 3.17 -9.51 -22.99
CA ALA A 219 1.83 -9.00 -22.76
C ALA A 219 0.77 -9.72 -23.61
N LEU A 220 1.08 -10.02 -24.87
CA LEU A 220 0.20 -10.79 -25.76
C LEU A 220 0.01 -12.23 -25.28
N ASP A 221 1.08 -12.89 -24.86
CA ASP A 221 1.06 -14.26 -24.33
C ASP A 221 0.21 -14.35 -23.06
N ILE A 222 0.34 -13.37 -22.15
CA ILE A 222 -0.48 -13.30 -20.94
C ILE A 222 -1.96 -13.11 -21.30
N LEU A 223 -2.28 -12.14 -22.16
CA LEU A 223 -3.65 -11.89 -22.61
C LEU A 223 -4.28 -13.14 -23.27
N ALA A 224 -3.51 -13.86 -24.10
CA ALA A 224 -3.96 -15.10 -24.73
C ALA A 224 -4.17 -16.23 -23.70
N ARG A 225 -3.22 -16.45 -22.78
CA ARG A 225 -3.28 -17.46 -21.72
C ARG A 225 -4.53 -17.33 -20.87
N TYR A 226 -4.85 -16.11 -20.46
CA TYR A 226 -6.01 -15.83 -19.62
C TYR A 226 -7.28 -15.47 -20.41
N ARG A 227 -7.25 -15.57 -21.76
CA ARG A 227 -8.37 -15.30 -22.67
C ARG A 227 -9.00 -13.92 -22.43
N ILE A 228 -8.14 -12.90 -22.27
CA ILE A 228 -8.56 -11.52 -22.05
C ILE A 228 -8.64 -10.81 -23.40
N ASP A 229 -9.83 -10.35 -23.75
CA ASP A 229 -10.05 -9.64 -25.00
C ASP A 229 -9.65 -8.17 -24.90
N ILE A 230 -8.96 -7.71 -25.93
CA ILE A 230 -8.59 -6.30 -26.14
C ILE A 230 -9.03 -5.86 -27.55
N PRO A 231 -9.25 -4.54 -27.78
CA PRO A 231 -9.59 -4.03 -29.10
C PRO A 231 -8.58 -4.45 -30.18
N ALA A 232 -9.05 -4.83 -31.36
CA ALA A 232 -8.21 -5.35 -32.44
C ALA A 232 -7.07 -4.38 -32.84
N GLY A 233 -7.35 -3.06 -32.87
CA GLY A 233 -6.32 -2.06 -33.15
C GLY A 233 -5.23 -1.99 -32.09
N VAL A 234 -5.54 -2.23 -30.82
CA VAL A 234 -4.55 -2.29 -29.72
C VAL A 234 -3.73 -3.57 -29.82
N ARG A 235 -4.37 -4.69 -30.15
CA ARG A 235 -3.68 -5.99 -30.41
C ARG A 235 -2.64 -5.83 -31.52
N ALA A 236 -3.04 -5.26 -32.67
CA ALA A 236 -2.13 -5.01 -33.79
C ALA A 236 -0.93 -4.12 -33.40
N ARG A 237 -1.12 -3.15 -32.51
CA ARG A 237 -0.04 -2.31 -32.00
C ARG A 237 0.90 -3.05 -31.05
N LEU A 238 0.40 -3.99 -30.26
CA LEU A 238 1.26 -4.88 -29.46
C LEU A 238 2.07 -5.82 -30.39
N GLU A 239 1.43 -6.41 -31.41
CA GLU A 239 2.08 -7.30 -32.38
C GLU A 239 3.20 -6.60 -33.18
N THR A 240 3.04 -5.32 -33.48
CA THR A 240 4.07 -4.52 -34.18
C THR A 240 5.10 -3.90 -33.26
N GLY A 241 4.99 -4.07 -31.93
CA GLY A 241 5.86 -3.40 -30.96
C GLY A 241 5.59 -1.91 -30.77
N ALA A 242 4.53 -1.34 -31.36
CA ALA A 242 4.22 0.08 -31.24
C ALA A 242 3.82 0.52 -29.80
N LEU A 243 3.53 -0.44 -28.92
CA LEU A 243 3.26 -0.22 -27.51
C LEU A 243 4.41 -0.67 -26.60
N GLU A 244 5.62 -0.88 -27.17
CA GLU A 244 6.76 -1.29 -26.38
C GLU A 244 7.13 -0.25 -25.33
N THR A 245 7.45 -0.71 -24.12
CA THR A 245 7.89 0.12 -23.00
C THR A 245 9.36 0.50 -23.12
N PRO A 246 9.82 1.62 -22.54
CA PRO A 246 11.25 1.90 -22.40
C PRO A 246 11.98 0.78 -21.68
N LYS A 247 13.16 0.39 -22.20
CA LYS A 247 13.92 -0.77 -21.72
C LYS A 247 15.07 -0.38 -20.80
N PRO A 248 15.56 -1.32 -19.96
CA PRO A 248 16.82 -1.15 -19.26
C PRO A 248 17.96 -0.81 -20.24
N GLY A 249 18.73 0.24 -19.92
CA GLY A 249 19.79 0.75 -20.79
C GLY A 249 19.36 1.84 -21.79
N ASP A 250 18.07 2.24 -21.78
CA ASP A 250 17.62 3.40 -22.55
C ASP A 250 18.25 4.68 -21.95
N PRO A 251 18.89 5.53 -22.76
CA PRO A 251 19.55 6.77 -22.30
C PRO A 251 18.61 7.74 -21.57
N ALA A 252 17.30 7.65 -21.79
CA ALA A 252 16.33 8.44 -21.05
C ALA A 252 16.35 8.21 -19.53
N PHE A 253 17.01 7.15 -19.06
CA PHE A 253 17.16 6.84 -17.63
C PHE A 253 18.54 7.17 -17.06
N ASP A 254 19.42 7.75 -17.84
CA ASP A 254 20.75 8.13 -17.38
C ASP A 254 20.66 9.20 -16.27
N GLY A 255 21.28 8.94 -15.12
CA GLY A 255 21.26 9.85 -13.97
C GLY A 255 19.93 9.93 -13.20
N GLN A 256 18.95 9.11 -13.56
CA GLN A 256 17.71 8.99 -12.80
C GLN A 256 17.89 8.12 -11.56
N THR A 257 17.14 8.41 -10.49
CA THR A 257 17.23 7.68 -9.23
C THR A 257 15.85 7.35 -8.68
N VAL A 258 15.74 6.16 -8.08
CA VAL A 258 14.56 5.75 -7.31
C VAL A 258 15.00 5.47 -5.89
N GLN A 259 14.37 6.11 -4.91
CA GLN A 259 14.66 5.99 -3.49
C GLN A 259 13.41 5.52 -2.75
N LEU A 260 13.53 4.43 -2.01
CA LEU A 260 12.48 3.97 -1.10
C LEU A 260 12.63 4.72 0.23
N ILE A 261 11.75 5.68 0.48
CA ILE A 261 11.79 6.52 1.70
C ILE A 261 11.13 5.84 2.90
N ALA A 262 10.23 4.90 2.65
CA ALA A 262 9.62 4.03 3.66
C ALA A 262 9.24 2.68 3.05
N THR A 263 9.42 1.61 3.84
CA THR A 263 9.08 0.23 3.47
C THR A 263 8.41 -0.48 4.66
N PRO A 264 7.66 -1.58 4.41
CA PRO A 264 7.10 -2.40 5.49
C PRO A 264 8.17 -2.87 6.47
N ARG A 265 9.32 -3.33 5.95
CA ARG A 265 10.44 -3.80 6.75
C ARG A 265 10.95 -2.76 7.74
N GLN A 266 11.18 -1.53 7.30
CA GLN A 266 11.65 -0.43 8.15
C GLN A 266 10.65 -0.08 9.26
N SER A 267 9.36 -0.17 8.98
CA SER A 267 8.30 0.06 9.97
C SER A 267 8.26 -1.03 11.05
N LEU A 268 8.41 -2.29 10.65
CA LEU A 268 8.52 -3.41 11.58
C LEU A 268 9.80 -3.33 12.44
N GLU A 269 10.92 -2.93 11.86
CA GLU A 269 12.18 -2.72 12.59
C GLU A 269 12.06 -1.63 13.64
N ALA A 270 11.42 -0.50 13.31
CA ALA A 270 11.16 0.56 14.28
C ALA A 270 10.27 0.09 15.45
N ALA A 271 9.23 -0.72 15.15
CA ALA A 271 8.39 -1.32 16.18
C ALA A 271 9.17 -2.33 17.04
N ALA A 272 10.04 -3.15 16.42
CA ALA A 272 10.90 -4.09 17.12
C ALA A 272 11.90 -3.38 18.07
N GLU A 273 12.50 -2.29 17.61
CA GLU A 273 13.37 -1.45 18.45
C GLU A 273 12.61 -0.86 19.63
N ALA A 274 11.38 -0.36 19.42
CA ALA A 274 10.54 0.16 20.50
C ALA A 274 10.19 -0.93 21.51
N ALA A 275 9.91 -2.16 21.07
CA ALA A 275 9.65 -3.30 21.96
C ALA A 275 10.90 -3.66 22.78
N ARG A 276 12.07 -3.72 22.15
CA ARG A 276 13.34 -4.00 22.84
C ARG A 276 13.69 -2.88 23.84
N ALA A 277 13.45 -1.63 23.49
CA ALA A 277 13.64 -0.48 24.38
C ALA A 277 12.70 -0.51 25.60
N ALA A 278 11.56 -1.21 25.50
CA ALA A 278 10.65 -1.49 26.60
C ALA A 278 11.02 -2.74 27.40
N GLY A 279 12.10 -3.46 27.04
CA GLY A 279 12.59 -4.65 27.72
C GLY A 279 12.01 -5.97 27.22
N LEU A 280 11.31 -5.99 26.08
CA LEU A 280 10.81 -7.21 25.47
C LEU A 280 11.63 -7.60 24.24
N PRO A 281 12.18 -8.82 24.15
CA PRO A 281 12.69 -9.38 22.91
C PRO A 281 11.64 -9.29 21.81
N ALA A 282 12.05 -8.86 20.61
CA ALA A 282 11.16 -8.73 19.48
C ALA A 282 11.72 -9.46 18.26
N TYR A 283 10.85 -10.24 17.63
CA TYR A 283 11.14 -11.08 16.48
C TYR A 283 10.26 -10.67 15.31
N ILE A 284 10.85 -10.38 14.15
CA ILE A 284 10.15 -10.11 12.90
C ILE A 284 10.13 -11.41 12.10
N LEU A 285 8.94 -11.93 11.82
CA LEU A 285 8.79 -13.15 11.02
C LEU A 285 9.07 -12.88 9.55
N SER A 286 8.38 -11.89 8.99
CA SER A 286 8.50 -11.43 7.60
C SER A 286 7.69 -10.15 7.43
N ASP A 287 8.02 -9.39 6.41
CA ASP A 287 7.29 -8.24 5.88
C ASP A 287 6.57 -8.56 4.57
N GLU A 288 6.61 -9.81 4.12
CA GLU A 288 6.11 -10.29 2.81
C GLU A 288 5.05 -11.40 2.96
N ILE A 289 4.31 -11.46 4.07
CA ILE A 289 3.34 -12.53 4.29
C ILE A 289 2.08 -12.26 3.47
N GLU A 290 1.83 -13.15 2.51
CA GLU A 290 0.64 -13.19 1.65
C GLU A 290 -0.27 -14.38 1.97
N GLY A 291 -1.41 -14.45 1.32
CA GLY A 291 -2.38 -15.55 1.43
C GLY A 291 -3.70 -15.14 2.07
N GLU A 292 -4.59 -16.10 2.31
CA GLU A 292 -5.91 -15.86 2.90
C GLU A 292 -5.80 -15.42 4.36
N SER A 293 -6.28 -14.22 4.68
CA SER A 293 -6.10 -13.54 5.98
C SER A 293 -6.44 -14.43 7.18
N ARG A 294 -7.59 -15.09 7.17
CA ARG A 294 -8.02 -15.96 8.28
C ARG A 294 -7.10 -17.16 8.48
N GLU A 295 -6.55 -17.71 7.41
CA GLU A 295 -5.63 -18.85 7.49
C GLU A 295 -4.27 -18.43 8.00
N VAL A 296 -3.77 -17.28 7.55
CA VAL A 296 -2.55 -16.66 8.09
C VAL A 296 -2.73 -16.36 9.59
N GLY A 297 -3.91 -15.87 10.01
CA GLY A 297 -4.24 -15.70 11.43
C GLY A 297 -4.16 -16.98 12.24
N LYS A 298 -4.66 -18.11 11.73
CA LYS A 298 -4.56 -19.43 12.37
C LYS A 298 -3.11 -19.91 12.52
N VAL A 299 -2.27 -19.67 11.51
CA VAL A 299 -0.83 -20.00 11.56
C VAL A 299 -0.15 -19.19 12.68
N HIS A 300 -0.42 -17.89 12.76
CA HIS A 300 0.11 -17.02 13.82
C HIS A 300 -0.39 -17.46 15.22
N ALA A 301 -1.64 -17.91 15.34
CA ALA A 301 -2.16 -18.46 16.59
C ALA A 301 -1.43 -19.73 17.02
N ALA A 302 -1.13 -20.65 16.08
CA ALA A 302 -0.37 -21.86 16.38
C ALA A 302 1.04 -21.53 16.87
N LEU A 303 1.72 -20.59 16.24
CA LEU A 303 3.03 -20.10 16.65
C LEU A 303 2.97 -19.45 18.05
N ALA A 304 2.00 -18.54 18.27
CA ALA A 304 1.83 -17.88 19.56
C ALA A 304 1.58 -18.87 20.70
N ARG A 305 0.75 -19.91 20.48
CA ARG A 305 0.52 -20.97 21.47
C ARG A 305 1.77 -21.80 21.73
N ALA A 306 2.58 -22.11 20.72
CA ALA A 306 3.83 -22.83 20.89
C ALA A 306 4.80 -22.03 21.78
N VAL A 307 4.90 -20.73 21.57
CA VAL A 307 5.69 -19.82 22.41
C VAL A 307 5.10 -19.75 23.83
N ALA A 308 3.79 -19.52 23.98
CA ALA A 308 3.15 -19.39 25.28
C ALA A 308 3.30 -20.66 26.16
N ARG A 309 3.14 -21.84 25.54
CA ARG A 309 3.11 -23.12 26.24
C ARG A 309 4.48 -23.76 26.39
N HIS A 310 5.35 -23.59 25.40
CA HIS A 310 6.61 -24.34 25.31
C HIS A 310 7.86 -23.46 25.28
N GLY A 311 7.71 -22.12 25.15
CA GLY A 311 8.84 -21.21 24.97
C GLY A 311 9.61 -21.46 23.68
N GLN A 312 8.95 -21.92 22.64
CA GLN A 312 9.55 -22.26 21.34
C GLN A 312 8.68 -21.75 20.18
N PRO A 313 9.26 -21.31 19.07
CA PRO A 313 10.70 -21.20 18.83
C PRO A 313 11.35 -19.99 19.53
N PHE A 314 10.56 -19.14 20.19
CA PHE A 314 11.02 -17.94 20.89
C PHE A 314 10.79 -18.06 22.38
N ALA A 315 11.74 -17.55 23.17
CA ALA A 315 11.56 -17.46 24.62
C ALA A 315 10.58 -16.34 24.97
N LYS A 316 9.67 -16.60 25.91
CA LYS A 316 8.78 -15.58 26.48
C LYS A 316 9.37 -14.94 27.73
N PRO A 317 9.04 -13.67 28.09
CA PRO A 317 8.11 -12.81 27.36
C PRO A 317 8.73 -12.28 26.06
N CYS A 318 7.90 -12.10 25.02
CA CYS A 318 8.39 -11.58 23.75
C CYS A 318 7.30 -10.91 22.91
N VAL A 319 7.74 -10.22 21.85
CA VAL A 319 6.88 -9.67 20.79
C VAL A 319 7.20 -10.37 19.48
N ILE A 320 6.17 -10.83 18.78
CA ILE A 320 6.26 -11.33 17.41
C ILE A 320 5.64 -10.28 16.49
N LEU A 321 6.38 -9.85 15.47
CA LEU A 321 5.96 -8.87 14.47
C LEU A 321 5.90 -9.51 13.10
N SER A 322 4.94 -9.11 12.28
CA SER A 322 4.89 -9.45 10.86
C SER A 322 4.15 -8.40 10.05
N GLY A 323 4.46 -8.35 8.77
CA GLY A 323 3.82 -7.52 7.76
C GLY A 323 3.43 -8.34 6.54
N GLY A 324 3.19 -7.65 5.43
CA GLY A 324 2.79 -8.22 4.15
C GLY A 324 1.39 -7.80 3.74
N GLU A 325 0.84 -8.43 2.72
CA GLU A 325 -0.48 -8.10 2.18
C GLU A 325 -1.32 -9.37 2.01
N THR A 326 -2.22 -9.61 2.96
CA THR A 326 -3.13 -10.76 2.89
C THR A 326 -4.40 -10.42 2.11
N THR A 327 -5.15 -11.43 1.71
CA THR A 327 -6.39 -11.31 0.94
C THR A 327 -7.58 -11.88 1.69
N VAL A 328 -8.78 -11.45 1.31
CA VAL A 328 -10.03 -11.98 1.83
C VAL A 328 -10.88 -12.50 0.68
N THR A 329 -11.12 -13.80 0.65
CA THR A 329 -12.07 -14.40 -0.30
C THR A 329 -13.49 -14.14 0.18
N VAL A 330 -14.18 -13.25 -0.53
CA VAL A 330 -15.62 -12.97 -0.28
C VAL A 330 -16.45 -14.09 -0.87
N ARG A 331 -17.15 -14.83 -0.01
CA ARG A 331 -17.98 -15.97 -0.43
C ARG A 331 -19.33 -15.51 -0.99
N PRO A 332 -19.88 -16.25 -1.99
CA PRO A 332 -21.25 -16.02 -2.44
C PRO A 332 -22.23 -16.16 -1.27
N ARG A 333 -23.27 -15.34 -1.27
CA ARG A 333 -24.28 -15.29 -0.21
C ARG A 333 -25.64 -15.66 -0.76
N ALA A 334 -26.53 -16.11 0.14
CA ALA A 334 -27.93 -16.23 -0.18
C ALA A 334 -28.52 -14.86 -0.55
N GLU A 335 -29.45 -14.83 -1.47
CA GLU A 335 -30.14 -13.60 -1.88
C GLU A 335 -30.80 -12.93 -0.66
N GLY A 336 -30.58 -11.63 -0.49
CA GLY A 336 -31.08 -10.87 0.67
C GLY A 336 -30.25 -10.94 1.96
N ALA A 337 -29.17 -11.75 2.01
CA ALA A 337 -28.29 -11.78 3.18
C ALA A 337 -27.47 -10.48 3.32
N ALA A 338 -27.39 -9.94 4.56
CA ALA A 338 -26.59 -8.75 4.85
C ALA A 338 -25.13 -8.93 4.44
N LYS A 339 -24.54 -7.88 3.87
CA LYS A 339 -23.12 -7.84 3.53
C LYS A 339 -22.29 -7.74 4.82
N GLY A 340 -21.36 -8.66 5.04
CA GLY A 340 -20.38 -8.54 6.11
C GLY A 340 -19.49 -7.31 5.89
N ARG A 341 -18.98 -6.75 6.98
CA ARG A 341 -18.14 -5.56 7.00
C ARG A 341 -16.76 -5.88 7.55
N GLY A 342 -15.75 -5.14 7.09
CA GLY A 342 -14.37 -5.29 7.51
C GLY A 342 -13.45 -5.58 6.34
N GLY A 343 -12.17 -5.67 6.63
CA GLY A 343 -11.11 -5.93 5.67
C GLY A 343 -10.18 -7.07 6.13
N ARG A 344 -8.97 -7.07 5.59
CA ARG A 344 -7.99 -8.14 5.78
C ARG A 344 -7.40 -8.20 7.19
N ALA A 345 -7.20 -7.05 7.85
CA ALA A 345 -6.68 -7.01 9.22
C ALA A 345 -7.70 -7.58 10.21
N GLY A 346 -8.97 -7.21 10.11
CA GLY A 346 -10.03 -7.78 10.92
C GLY A 346 -10.25 -9.26 10.66
N GLU A 347 -10.21 -9.70 9.39
CA GLU A 347 -10.36 -11.11 9.04
C GLU A 347 -9.21 -11.97 9.58
N PHE A 348 -7.97 -11.46 9.56
CA PHE A 348 -6.82 -12.06 10.23
C PHE A 348 -7.11 -12.22 11.74
N CYS A 349 -7.58 -11.16 12.40
CA CYS A 349 -7.91 -11.17 13.81
C CYS A 349 -9.02 -12.18 14.15
N LEU A 350 -10.04 -12.35 13.31
CA LEU A 350 -11.05 -13.40 13.50
C LEU A 350 -10.45 -14.80 13.45
N GLY A 351 -9.60 -15.07 12.44
CA GLY A 351 -8.89 -16.35 12.32
C GLY A 351 -7.97 -16.63 13.51
N LEU A 352 -7.23 -15.61 13.94
CA LEU A 352 -6.34 -15.65 15.09
C LEU A 352 -7.12 -15.93 16.39
N ALA A 353 -8.19 -15.16 16.68
CA ALA A 353 -9.00 -15.31 17.88
C ALA A 353 -9.66 -16.70 17.94
N GLN A 354 -10.24 -17.15 16.80
CA GLN A 354 -10.85 -18.48 16.73
C GLN A 354 -9.83 -19.59 17.06
N ALA A 355 -8.59 -19.48 16.57
CA ALA A 355 -7.57 -20.50 16.77
C ALA A 355 -6.89 -20.41 18.15
N LEU A 356 -6.73 -19.21 18.71
CA LEU A 356 -6.15 -19.02 20.06
C LEU A 356 -7.03 -19.55 21.17
N GLN A 357 -8.35 -19.56 21.01
CA GLN A 357 -9.31 -20.04 22.04
C GLN A 357 -9.11 -19.37 23.41
N GLY A 358 -8.75 -18.08 23.43
CA GLY A 358 -8.54 -17.35 24.68
C GLY A 358 -7.26 -17.73 25.41
N GLU A 359 -6.21 -18.16 24.72
CA GLU A 359 -4.90 -18.52 25.31
C GLU A 359 -4.41 -17.41 26.24
N ALA A 360 -4.19 -17.75 27.51
CA ALA A 360 -3.76 -16.80 28.52
C ALA A 360 -2.38 -16.22 28.21
N GLY A 361 -2.20 -14.92 28.48
CA GLY A 361 -0.92 -14.24 28.27
C GLY A 361 -0.61 -13.90 26.80
N VAL A 362 -1.54 -14.14 25.87
CA VAL A 362 -1.38 -13.79 24.44
C VAL A 362 -2.30 -12.62 24.08
N TRP A 363 -1.71 -11.53 23.61
CA TRP A 363 -2.39 -10.32 23.18
C TRP A 363 -1.92 -10.00 21.76
N ALA A 364 -2.83 -9.61 20.87
CA ALA A 364 -2.48 -9.32 19.48
C ALA A 364 -3.19 -8.11 18.93
N LEU A 365 -2.59 -7.52 17.90
CA LEU A 365 -3.13 -6.48 17.06
C LEU A 365 -2.79 -6.79 15.61
N ALA A 366 -3.76 -6.66 14.72
CA ALA A 366 -3.50 -6.52 13.30
C ALA A 366 -4.22 -5.28 12.77
N ALA A 367 -3.52 -4.51 11.94
CA ALA A 367 -4.06 -3.27 11.37
C ALA A 367 -3.41 -2.95 10.03
N ASP A 368 -4.18 -2.31 9.14
CA ASP A 368 -3.64 -1.68 7.92
C ASP A 368 -2.97 -0.36 8.31
N THR A 369 -1.76 -0.14 7.83
CA THR A 369 -0.98 1.07 8.16
C THR A 369 -1.53 2.34 7.55
N ASP A 370 -2.41 2.26 6.55
CA ASP A 370 -3.11 3.43 6.01
C ASP A 370 -4.27 3.93 6.91
N GLY A 371 -4.63 3.15 7.94
CA GLY A 371 -5.65 3.50 8.93
C GLY A 371 -7.05 3.04 8.57
N ILE A 372 -7.23 2.30 7.46
CA ILE A 372 -8.52 1.87 6.95
C ILE A 372 -8.50 0.38 6.58
N ASP A 373 -9.15 -0.46 7.35
CA ASP A 373 -9.30 -1.88 7.06
C ASP A 373 -10.47 -2.12 6.09
N GLY A 374 -10.16 -2.22 4.80
CA GLY A 374 -11.13 -2.34 3.72
C GLY A 374 -11.82 -1.02 3.38
N VAL A 375 -13.06 -0.81 3.85
CA VAL A 375 -13.85 0.41 3.57
C VAL A 375 -14.47 1.01 4.84
N GLU A 376 -14.19 0.43 5.99
CA GLU A 376 -14.72 0.86 7.28
C GLU A 376 -13.81 1.94 7.92
N ASP A 377 -14.19 2.45 9.09
CA ASP A 377 -13.47 3.54 9.78
C ASP A 377 -12.36 3.05 10.73
N ASN A 378 -12.20 1.73 10.88
CA ASN A 378 -11.15 1.12 11.69
C ASN A 378 -9.90 0.82 10.86
N ALA A 379 -8.74 0.89 11.49
CA ALA A 379 -7.47 0.40 10.93
C ALA A 379 -7.33 -1.13 11.05
N GLY A 380 -7.98 -1.73 12.03
CA GLY A 380 -7.89 -3.14 12.35
C GLY A 380 -8.55 -3.49 13.67
N ALA A 381 -8.04 -4.53 14.35
CA ALA A 381 -8.63 -4.99 15.61
C ALA A 381 -7.60 -5.60 16.56
N PHE A 382 -7.97 -5.63 17.85
CA PHE A 382 -7.24 -6.34 18.89
C PHE A 382 -7.82 -7.75 19.11
N VAL A 383 -6.97 -8.68 19.49
CA VAL A 383 -7.35 -9.98 20.02
C VAL A 383 -6.70 -10.14 21.40
N VAL A 384 -7.54 -10.31 22.40
CA VAL A 384 -7.12 -10.41 23.80
C VAL A 384 -7.70 -11.69 24.43
N PRO A 385 -7.21 -12.15 25.58
CA PRO A 385 -7.62 -13.45 26.15
C PRO A 385 -9.14 -13.62 26.34
N ASP A 386 -9.88 -12.55 26.59
CA ASP A 386 -11.33 -12.58 26.80
C ASP A 386 -12.18 -12.21 25.56
N THR A 387 -11.55 -11.95 24.39
CA THR A 387 -12.26 -11.57 23.15
C THR A 387 -13.40 -12.54 22.81
N LEU A 388 -13.16 -13.86 22.89
CA LEU A 388 -14.19 -14.86 22.58
C LEU A 388 -15.31 -14.89 23.63
N ALA A 389 -14.96 -14.76 24.92
CA ALA A 389 -15.94 -14.74 26.00
C ALA A 389 -16.87 -13.52 25.88
N ARG A 390 -16.31 -12.35 25.56
CA ARG A 390 -17.11 -11.12 25.28
C ARG A 390 -17.95 -11.28 24.03
N GLY A 391 -17.45 -11.93 22.97
CA GLY A 391 -18.25 -12.25 21.79
C GLY A 391 -19.47 -13.11 22.13
N VAL A 392 -19.29 -14.16 22.92
CA VAL A 392 -20.42 -15.00 23.39
C VAL A 392 -21.41 -14.18 24.23
N ALA A 393 -20.93 -13.35 25.14
CA ALA A 393 -21.79 -12.49 25.96
C ALA A 393 -22.57 -11.46 25.12
N ALA A 394 -21.99 -10.96 24.02
CA ALA A 394 -22.64 -10.07 23.08
C ALA A 394 -23.56 -10.80 22.06
N GLY A 395 -23.71 -12.13 22.17
CA GLY A 395 -24.50 -12.92 21.21
C GLY A 395 -23.85 -13.08 19.82
N CYS A 396 -22.59 -12.73 19.69
CA CYS A 396 -21.82 -12.82 18.43
C CYS A 396 -21.02 -14.12 18.36
N LYS A 397 -21.34 -15.01 17.42
CA LYS A 397 -20.56 -16.23 17.17
C LYS A 397 -19.47 -15.95 16.14
N ILE A 398 -18.22 -16.13 16.53
CA ILE A 398 -17.06 -15.87 15.65
C ILE A 398 -17.11 -16.69 14.36
N ALA A 399 -17.60 -17.95 14.40
CA ALA A 399 -17.76 -18.80 13.24
C ALA A 399 -18.74 -18.22 12.20
N ASP A 400 -19.84 -17.63 12.66
CA ASP A 400 -20.85 -17.01 11.80
C ASP A 400 -20.28 -15.72 11.16
N CYS A 401 -19.49 -14.95 11.91
CA CYS A 401 -18.83 -13.75 11.40
C CYS A 401 -17.76 -14.10 10.35
N LEU A 402 -16.96 -15.14 10.59
CA LEU A 402 -16.00 -15.67 9.60
C LEU A 402 -16.69 -16.16 8.31
N GLN A 403 -17.87 -16.79 8.44
CA GLN A 403 -18.63 -17.25 7.29
C GLN A 403 -19.15 -16.09 6.44
N ARG A 404 -19.49 -14.95 7.08
CA ARG A 404 -20.04 -13.76 6.42
C ARG A 404 -18.99 -12.73 6.04
N ASN A 405 -17.70 -12.93 6.37
CA ASN A 405 -16.66 -11.92 6.29
C ASN A 405 -17.05 -10.64 7.07
N ASP A 406 -17.53 -10.79 8.29
CA ASP A 406 -18.06 -9.69 9.13
C ASP A 406 -17.17 -9.44 10.35
N ALA A 407 -15.90 -9.14 10.07
CA ALA A 407 -14.92 -8.87 11.11
C ALA A 407 -15.21 -7.57 11.86
N TYR A 408 -15.61 -6.52 11.15
CA TYR A 408 -15.99 -5.25 11.76
C TYR A 408 -17.13 -5.43 12.76
N GLY A 409 -18.23 -6.09 12.35
CA GLY A 409 -19.37 -6.31 13.23
C GLY A 409 -19.03 -7.09 14.49
N TYR A 410 -18.11 -8.08 14.39
CA TYR A 410 -17.65 -8.83 15.55
C TYR A 410 -16.84 -7.96 16.52
N PHE A 411 -15.81 -7.27 16.01
CA PHE A 411 -14.91 -6.49 16.87
C PHE A 411 -15.54 -5.20 17.40
N ASP A 412 -16.51 -4.62 16.68
CA ASP A 412 -17.36 -3.55 17.18
C ASP A 412 -18.19 -4.00 18.39
N ALA A 413 -18.87 -5.14 18.27
CA ALA A 413 -19.71 -5.69 19.34
C ALA A 413 -18.92 -6.01 20.63
N VAL A 414 -17.64 -6.36 20.54
CA VAL A 414 -16.78 -6.63 21.69
C VAL A 414 -15.90 -5.44 22.10
N GLY A 415 -15.94 -4.32 21.39
CA GLY A 415 -15.16 -3.11 21.70
C GLY A 415 -13.67 -3.24 21.44
N ASP A 416 -13.27 -4.06 20.45
CA ASP A 416 -11.86 -4.34 20.13
C ASP A 416 -11.40 -3.73 18.81
N LEU A 417 -12.17 -2.84 18.18
CA LEU A 417 -11.71 -2.11 17.01
C LEU A 417 -10.55 -1.16 17.36
N LEU A 418 -9.58 -1.06 16.45
CA LEU A 418 -8.60 0.01 16.46
C LEU A 418 -9.04 1.07 15.43
N VAL A 419 -9.46 2.23 15.92
CA VAL A 419 -9.87 3.36 15.08
C VAL A 419 -8.82 4.45 15.20
N THR A 420 -8.20 4.83 14.07
CA THR A 420 -7.13 5.85 14.02
C THR A 420 -7.48 7.01 13.10
N GLY A 421 -8.45 6.80 12.20
CA GLY A 421 -8.60 7.60 11.00
C GLY A 421 -7.46 7.38 10.00
N PRO A 422 -7.52 8.02 8.83
CA PRO A 422 -6.47 7.92 7.82
C PRO A 422 -5.10 8.35 8.38
N THR A 423 -4.09 7.50 8.21
CA THR A 423 -2.72 7.79 8.68
C THR A 423 -1.91 8.58 7.67
N ASN A 424 -2.40 8.71 6.43
CA ASN A 424 -1.74 9.39 5.31
C ASN A 424 -0.38 8.79 4.90
N THR A 425 -0.17 7.53 5.23
CA THR A 425 0.93 6.69 4.71
C THR A 425 0.39 5.30 4.38
N ASN A 426 1.18 4.44 3.73
CA ASN A 426 0.79 3.06 3.49
C ASN A 426 2.03 2.19 3.28
N VAL A 427 2.27 1.29 4.21
CA VAL A 427 3.31 0.25 4.18
C VAL A 427 2.71 -1.12 4.52
N ASN A 428 1.51 -1.39 4.01
CA ASN A 428 0.75 -2.64 4.18
C ASN A 428 0.32 -2.96 5.61
N ASP A 429 0.03 -4.23 5.85
CA ASP A 429 -0.44 -4.73 7.14
C ASP A 429 0.68 -4.68 8.20
N PHE A 430 0.29 -4.31 9.40
CA PHE A 430 1.10 -4.45 10.60
C PHE A 430 0.43 -5.45 11.54
N ARG A 431 1.18 -6.44 12.00
CA ARG A 431 0.71 -7.44 12.96
C ARG A 431 1.70 -7.55 14.10
N ALA A 432 1.20 -7.51 15.32
CA ALA A 432 2.01 -7.64 16.53
C ALA A 432 1.32 -8.60 17.53
N ILE A 433 2.08 -9.52 18.10
CA ILE A 433 1.62 -10.45 19.14
C ILE A 433 2.57 -10.33 20.32
N VAL A 434 2.05 -9.96 21.48
CA VAL A 434 2.78 -9.95 22.76
C VAL A 434 2.46 -11.22 23.53
N ILE A 435 3.47 -11.88 24.05
CA ILE A 435 3.35 -13.16 24.79
C ILE A 435 4.11 -13.04 26.10
N TYR A 436 3.42 -13.30 27.23
CA TYR A 436 3.96 -13.26 28.58
C TYR A 436 4.19 -14.64 29.20
#